data_7d6cd276c5437f8bc9d93b94ecb68f7b
#
_entry.id   7d6cd276c5437f8bc9d93b94ecb68f7b
#
_cell.length_a   1.000
_cell.length_b   1.000
_cell.length_c   1.000
_cell.angle_alpha   90.00
_cell.angle_beta   90.00
_cell.angle_gamma   90.00
#
_symmetry.space_group_name_H-M   'P 1'
#
loop_
_entity.id
_entity.type
_entity.pdbx_description
1 polymer ?
#
loop_
_entity_poly.entity_id
_entity_poly.type
_entity_poly.pdbx_seq_one_letter_code
_entity_poly.pdbx_strand_id
1 'polypeptide(L)'
;MKRYLQKLLLLASLVTIGIVCPAKVISQPLSKSKINEVNLYSNKSFITKAVERTGAAVVTIDTQRYVKKRKFPRNSQLFLDPYFERFFGLDLPNDNRPRIEQSQGSGFIFADGLIMTNAHVVNGSDKVIVGLTNGKKLEAKLIGQDFFTDLAVLKIEGKGPWPKAKLGNSAKI
;
A
#
# COMPACT_ATOMS: atom_id res chain seq x y z
N MET A 1 -31.51 79.35 -24.41
CA MET A 1 -30.75 78.20 -23.85
C MET A 1 -31.42 76.84 -24.02
N LYS A 2 -32.74 76.68 -23.97
CA LYS A 2 -33.42 75.36 -24.08
C LYS A 2 -33.32 74.66 -25.45
N ARG A 3 -33.16 75.41 -26.53
CA ARG A 3 -33.15 74.84 -27.91
C ARG A 3 -31.80 74.23 -28.32
N TYR A 4 -30.69 74.59 -27.67
CA TYR A 4 -29.38 73.99 -27.91
C TYR A 4 -29.21 72.68 -27.17
N LEU A 5 -29.81 72.54 -26.00
CA LEU A 5 -29.75 71.33 -25.21
C LEU A 5 -30.50 70.17 -25.84
N GLN A 6 -31.61 70.50 -26.56
CA GLN A 6 -32.40 69.47 -27.27
C GLN A 6 -31.73 68.97 -28.55
N LYS A 7 -30.94 69.81 -29.25
CA LYS A 7 -30.14 69.42 -30.39
C LYS A 7 -28.92 68.62 -30.03
N LEU A 8 -28.34 68.86 -28.84
CA LEU A 8 -27.20 68.09 -28.34
C LEU A 8 -27.60 66.64 -27.90
N LEU A 9 -28.83 66.49 -27.38
CA LEU A 9 -29.38 65.18 -27.00
C LEU A 9 -29.75 64.35 -28.25
N LEU A 10 -30.13 64.91 -29.34
CA LEU A 10 -30.44 64.24 -30.60
C LEU A 10 -29.18 63.77 -31.35
N LEU A 11 -28.06 64.46 -31.19
CA LEU A 11 -26.79 64.07 -31.80
C LEU A 11 -26.08 62.94 -31.01
N ALA A 12 -26.35 62.82 -29.72
CA ALA A 12 -25.81 61.78 -28.89
C ALA A 12 -26.50 60.43 -29.09
N SER A 13 -27.73 60.39 -29.62
CA SER A 13 -28.49 59.17 -29.85
C SER A 13 -28.16 58.42 -31.16
N LEU A 14 -27.37 59.04 -32.06
CA LEU A 14 -27.09 58.52 -33.40
C LEU A 14 -25.73 57.80 -33.51
N VAL A 15 -24.93 57.79 -32.42
CA VAL A 15 -23.59 57.20 -32.43
C VAL A 15 -23.55 55.81 -31.79
N THR A 16 -24.65 55.32 -31.20
CA THR A 16 -24.66 54.00 -30.51
C THR A 16 -25.30 52.87 -31.30
N ILE A 17 -25.62 53.05 -32.57
CA ILE A 17 -26.05 51.96 -33.47
C ILE A 17 -24.87 51.61 -34.38
N GLY A 18 -23.79 51.13 -33.78
CA GLY A 18 -22.61 50.64 -34.45
C GLY A 18 -22.37 49.19 -34.05
N ILE A 19 -22.90 48.29 -34.88
CA ILE A 19 -22.31 47.01 -35.20
C ILE A 19 -22.15 46.04 -33.99
N VAL A 20 -23.25 45.52 -33.49
CA VAL A 20 -23.25 44.18 -32.95
C VAL A 20 -23.37 43.20 -34.12
N CYS A 21 -22.27 42.89 -34.74
CA CYS A 21 -22.19 41.73 -35.63
C CYS A 21 -22.31 40.47 -34.77
N PRO A 22 -23.38 39.67 -34.84
CA PRO A 22 -23.40 38.40 -34.16
C PRO A 22 -22.38 37.52 -34.89
N ALA A 23 -21.20 37.39 -34.29
CA ALA A 23 -20.27 36.35 -34.67
C ALA A 23 -21.00 35.00 -34.46
N LYS A 24 -21.51 34.49 -35.57
CA LYS A 24 -22.08 33.14 -35.63
C LYS A 24 -20.93 32.20 -35.31
N VAL A 25 -20.78 31.88 -34.02
CA VAL A 25 -19.90 30.81 -33.59
C VAL A 25 -20.46 29.56 -34.24
N ILE A 26 -19.92 29.22 -35.39
CA ILE A 26 -20.11 27.90 -35.98
C ILE A 26 -19.41 26.95 -35.03
N SER A 27 -20.13 26.47 -34.03
CA SER A 27 -19.74 25.27 -33.30
C SER A 27 -19.80 24.13 -34.30
N GLN A 28 -18.68 23.90 -34.98
CA GLN A 28 -18.50 22.64 -35.68
C GLN A 28 -18.63 21.55 -34.61
N PRO A 29 -19.55 20.59 -34.79
CA PRO A 29 -19.51 19.42 -33.91
C PRO A 29 -18.14 18.82 -34.12
N LEU A 30 -17.32 18.78 -33.05
CA LEU A 30 -16.13 17.95 -33.05
C LEU A 30 -16.58 16.59 -33.56
N SER A 31 -16.16 16.28 -34.76
CA SER A 31 -16.25 14.92 -35.28
C SER A 31 -15.73 14.07 -34.14
N LYS A 32 -16.61 13.26 -33.54
CA LYS A 32 -16.20 12.13 -32.75
C LYS A 32 -15.33 11.30 -33.67
N SER A 33 -14.04 11.66 -33.77
CA SER A 33 -13.06 10.70 -34.21
C SER A 33 -13.37 9.51 -33.30
N LYS A 34 -13.85 8.43 -33.87
CA LYS A 34 -13.81 7.12 -33.26
C LYS A 34 -12.33 6.95 -32.86
N ILE A 35 -11.99 7.42 -31.66
CA ILE A 35 -10.88 6.88 -30.95
C ILE A 35 -11.31 5.43 -30.88
N ASN A 36 -10.80 4.65 -31.84
CA ASN A 36 -10.80 3.21 -31.69
C ASN A 36 -10.29 3.05 -30.28
N GLU A 37 -11.17 2.65 -29.35
CA GLU A 37 -10.75 2.16 -28.07
C GLU A 37 -9.75 1.08 -28.43
N VAL A 38 -8.48 1.49 -28.45
CA VAL A 38 -7.39 0.56 -28.57
C VAL A 38 -7.67 -0.36 -27.43
N ASN A 39 -8.04 -1.59 -27.74
CA ASN A 39 -8.35 -2.64 -26.78
C ASN A 39 -7.06 -2.91 -26.00
N LEU A 40 -6.68 -1.97 -25.14
CA LEU A 40 -5.53 -2.06 -24.22
C LEU A 40 -5.68 -3.24 -23.25
N TYR A 41 -6.88 -3.84 -23.21
CA TYR A 41 -7.21 -4.96 -22.34
C TYR A 41 -7.13 -6.33 -23.04
N SER A 42 -6.88 -6.41 -24.34
CA SER A 42 -6.94 -7.71 -25.03
C SER A 42 -5.67 -8.55 -24.85
N ASN A 43 -4.55 -7.96 -24.46
CA ASN A 43 -3.31 -8.67 -24.17
C ASN A 43 -2.99 -8.62 -22.67
N LYS A 44 -3.79 -9.32 -21.86
CA LYS A 44 -3.40 -9.57 -20.47
C LYS A 44 -2.03 -10.22 -20.45
N SER A 45 -1.05 -9.51 -19.88
CA SER A 45 0.29 -10.04 -19.64
C SER A 45 0.18 -11.40 -18.93
N PHE A 46 1.14 -12.29 -19.15
CA PHE A 46 1.23 -13.53 -18.38
C PHE A 46 1.29 -13.28 -16.87
N ILE A 47 1.87 -12.16 -16.44
CA ILE A 47 1.88 -11.73 -15.03
C ILE A 47 0.46 -11.46 -14.54
N THR A 48 -0.34 -10.70 -15.28
CA THR A 48 -1.74 -10.43 -14.94
C THR A 48 -2.54 -11.71 -14.78
N LYS A 49 -2.36 -12.66 -15.70
CA LYS A 49 -3.03 -13.98 -15.63
C LYS A 49 -2.57 -14.78 -14.42
N ALA A 50 -1.30 -14.70 -14.04
CA ALA A 50 -0.78 -15.38 -12.84
C ALA A 50 -1.40 -14.77 -11.57
N VAL A 51 -1.42 -13.43 -11.45
CA VAL A 51 -2.03 -12.74 -10.31
C VAL A 51 -3.52 -13.04 -10.20
N GLU A 52 -4.26 -13.07 -11.29
CA GLU A 52 -5.68 -13.42 -11.28
C GLU A 52 -5.94 -14.84 -10.78
N ARG A 53 -5.04 -15.77 -11.04
CA ARG A 53 -5.17 -17.19 -10.64
C ARG A 53 -4.77 -17.43 -9.19
N THR A 54 -3.74 -16.77 -8.71
CA THR A 54 -3.10 -17.08 -7.43
C THR A 54 -3.23 -15.97 -6.39
N GLY A 55 -3.53 -14.74 -6.80
CA GLY A 55 -3.53 -13.57 -5.92
C GLY A 55 -4.44 -13.71 -4.71
N ALA A 56 -5.58 -14.39 -4.85
CA ALA A 56 -6.49 -14.64 -3.72
C ALA A 56 -5.84 -15.50 -2.63
N ALA A 57 -4.86 -16.33 -2.97
CA ALA A 57 -4.16 -17.18 -2.01
C ALA A 57 -2.95 -16.48 -1.35
N VAL A 58 -2.54 -15.32 -1.85
CA VAL A 58 -1.45 -14.53 -1.27
C VAL A 58 -1.96 -13.81 -0.03
N VAL A 59 -1.14 -13.78 1.02
CA VAL A 59 -1.46 -13.18 2.31
C VAL A 59 -0.33 -12.27 2.77
N THR A 60 -0.69 -11.24 3.55
CA THR A 60 0.29 -10.50 4.35
C THR A 60 0.50 -11.19 5.68
N ILE A 61 1.70 -11.09 6.24
CA ILE A 61 2.06 -11.65 7.53
C ILE A 61 2.62 -10.52 8.38
N ASP A 62 1.86 -10.13 9.41
CA ASP A 62 2.27 -9.15 10.40
C ASP A 62 2.75 -9.91 11.64
N THR A 63 3.97 -9.65 12.10
CA THR A 63 4.52 -10.28 13.30
C THR A 63 4.78 -9.27 14.40
N GLN A 64 4.63 -9.69 15.64
CA GLN A 64 4.94 -8.91 16.83
C GLN A 64 5.88 -9.70 17.75
N ARG A 65 6.91 -9.03 18.22
CA ARG A 65 7.89 -9.57 19.15
C ARG A 65 8.00 -8.66 20.37
N TYR A 66 7.84 -9.21 21.55
CA TYR A 66 8.02 -8.48 22.81
C TYR A 66 9.48 -8.54 23.24
N VAL A 67 10.22 -7.50 23.01
CA VAL A 67 11.63 -7.42 23.42
C VAL A 67 11.71 -6.95 24.86
N LYS A 68 12.06 -7.88 25.76
CA LYS A 68 12.45 -7.51 27.12
C LYS A 68 13.87 -6.94 27.05
N LYS A 69 14.07 -5.71 27.55
CA LYS A 69 15.43 -5.15 27.65
C LYS A 69 16.33 -6.13 28.42
N ARG A 70 17.40 -6.56 27.79
CA ARG A 70 18.51 -7.19 28.51
C ARG A 70 19.05 -6.13 29.47
N LYS A 71 18.94 -6.38 30.77
CA LYS A 71 19.72 -5.62 31.75
C LYS A 71 21.19 -5.92 31.43
N PHE A 72 21.87 -4.99 30.80
CA PHE A 72 23.32 -5.08 30.72
C PHE A 72 23.85 -5.12 32.16
N PRO A 73 24.71 -6.08 32.52
CA PRO A 73 25.30 -6.09 33.85
C PRO A 73 26.01 -4.75 34.03
N ARG A 74 25.62 -4.04 35.07
CA ARG A 74 26.20 -2.73 35.46
C ARG A 74 27.67 -2.77 35.80
N ASN A 75 28.34 -3.91 35.63
CA ASN A 75 29.73 -4.18 36.01
C ASN A 75 30.76 -3.85 34.93
N SER A 76 30.37 -3.40 33.76
CA SER A 76 31.33 -2.88 32.81
C SER A 76 31.62 -1.41 33.11
N GLN A 77 32.69 -1.16 33.83
CA GLN A 77 33.21 0.17 34.21
C GLN A 77 33.41 1.14 33.04
N LEU A 78 33.31 0.66 31.82
CA LEU A 78 33.45 1.46 30.57
C LEU A 78 32.22 2.34 30.24
N PHE A 79 31.06 2.11 30.91
CA PHE A 79 29.82 2.85 30.61
C PHE A 79 29.34 3.74 31.75
N LEU A 80 30.22 4.04 32.72
CA LEU A 80 29.87 4.81 33.91
C LEU A 80 30.18 6.31 33.80
N ASP A 81 30.69 6.75 32.64
CA ASP A 81 30.93 8.19 32.44
C ASP A 81 29.69 8.83 31.74
N PRO A 82 28.90 9.66 32.46
CA PRO A 82 27.77 10.38 31.89
C PRO A 82 28.15 11.30 30.72
N TYR A 83 29.45 11.70 30.64
CA TYR A 83 29.99 12.48 29.54
C TYR A 83 30.11 11.63 28.27
N PHE A 84 30.46 10.35 28.40
CA PHE A 84 30.57 9.43 27.26
C PHE A 84 29.22 9.17 26.61
N GLU A 85 28.16 8.95 27.42
CA GLU A 85 26.79 8.77 26.94
C GLU A 85 26.30 9.99 26.14
N ARG A 86 26.61 11.18 26.65
CA ARG A 86 26.19 12.45 26.05
C ARG A 86 26.96 12.80 24.77
N PHE A 87 28.25 12.41 24.70
CA PHE A 87 29.12 12.70 23.56
C PHE A 87 28.86 11.79 22.36
N PHE A 88 28.54 10.53 22.61
CA PHE A 88 28.24 9.54 21.55
C PHE A 88 26.76 9.44 21.20
N GLY A 89 25.91 10.29 21.77
CA GLY A 89 24.47 10.26 21.48
C GLY A 89 23.79 8.93 21.91
N LEU A 90 24.42 8.20 22.82
CA LEU A 90 23.85 6.99 23.42
C LEU A 90 22.83 7.43 24.49
N ASP A 91 21.84 8.23 24.08
CA ASP A 91 20.64 8.45 24.88
C ASP A 91 19.94 7.08 24.99
N LEU A 92 20.42 6.28 25.92
CA LEU A 92 19.74 5.05 26.29
C LEU A 92 18.46 5.49 27.01
N PRO A 93 17.31 5.50 26.33
CA PRO A 93 16.08 5.86 27.00
C PRO A 93 15.91 4.88 28.18
N ASN A 94 15.94 5.40 29.40
CA ASN A 94 15.71 4.63 30.62
C ASN A 94 14.24 4.21 30.74
N ASP A 95 13.64 3.91 29.60
CA ASP A 95 12.26 3.46 29.51
C ASP A 95 12.23 1.94 29.72
N ASN A 96 11.83 1.55 30.92
CA ASN A 96 11.63 0.16 31.33
C ASN A 96 10.40 -0.49 30.67
N ARG A 97 9.77 0.19 29.70
CA ARG A 97 8.60 -0.35 29.01
C ARG A 97 9.04 -1.44 28.03
N PRO A 98 8.32 -2.56 27.97
CA PRO A 98 8.56 -3.56 26.94
C PRO A 98 8.39 -2.94 25.57
N ARG A 99 9.38 -3.10 24.70
CA ARG A 99 9.31 -2.63 23.32
C ARG A 99 8.68 -3.73 22.47
N ILE A 100 7.68 -3.35 21.68
CA ILE A 100 7.09 -4.24 20.69
C ILE A 100 7.78 -3.96 19.36
N GLU A 101 8.49 -4.95 18.84
CA GLU A 101 9.02 -4.93 17.47
C GLU A 101 7.96 -5.52 16.56
N GLN A 102 7.70 -4.84 15.45
CA GLN A 102 6.76 -5.29 14.42
C GLN A 102 7.54 -5.50 13.14
N SER A 103 7.25 -6.60 12.47
CA SER A 103 7.77 -6.91 11.14
C SER A 103 6.63 -7.34 10.23
N GLN A 104 6.84 -7.18 8.93
CA GLN A 104 5.85 -7.56 7.94
C GLN A 104 6.52 -8.38 6.84
N GLY A 105 5.80 -9.39 6.37
CA GLY A 105 6.20 -10.22 5.26
C GLY A 105 5.00 -10.65 4.43
N SER A 106 5.24 -11.61 3.55
CA SER A 106 4.20 -12.21 2.72
C SER A 106 4.30 -13.73 2.74
N GLY A 107 3.20 -14.38 2.39
CA GLY A 107 3.13 -15.82 2.23
C GLY A 107 1.98 -16.19 1.30
N PHE A 108 1.76 -17.47 1.13
CA PHE A 108 0.62 -17.97 0.36
C PHE A 108 0.01 -19.23 0.98
N ILE A 109 -1.29 -19.34 0.87
CA ILE A 109 -2.04 -20.51 1.33
C ILE A 109 -1.89 -21.61 0.28
N PHE A 110 -1.33 -22.78 0.66
CA PHE A 110 -1.10 -23.92 -0.23
C PHE A 110 -1.97 -25.13 0.10
N ALA A 111 -2.47 -25.21 1.33
CA ALA A 111 -3.36 -26.27 1.77
C ALA A 111 -4.45 -25.68 2.69
N ASP A 112 -5.26 -26.50 3.30
CA ASP A 112 -6.39 -26.06 4.13
C ASP A 112 -5.94 -25.28 5.36
N GLY A 113 -5.90 -23.94 5.23
CA GLY A 113 -5.43 -23.02 6.24
C GLY A 113 -3.93 -23.12 6.55
N LEU A 114 -3.13 -23.80 5.70
CA LEU A 114 -1.68 -23.83 5.81
C LEU A 114 -1.07 -22.79 4.88
N ILE A 115 -0.17 -21.98 5.43
CA ILE A 115 0.53 -20.91 4.73
C ILE A 115 2.01 -21.25 4.67
N MET A 116 2.61 -21.05 3.52
CA MET A 116 4.06 -21.08 3.33
C MET A 116 4.60 -19.67 3.30
N THR A 117 5.66 -19.43 4.06
CA THR A 117 6.38 -18.15 4.15
C THR A 117 7.86 -18.40 4.41
N ASN A 118 8.65 -17.34 4.51
CA ASN A 118 10.06 -17.43 4.87
C ASN A 118 10.24 -17.56 6.40
N ALA A 119 11.23 -18.35 6.83
CA ALA A 119 11.52 -18.56 8.24
C ALA A 119 11.94 -17.26 8.94
N HIS A 120 12.73 -16.40 8.26
CA HIS A 120 13.16 -15.11 8.81
C HIS A 120 12.00 -14.15 9.10
N VAL A 121 10.86 -14.25 8.39
CA VAL A 121 9.68 -13.40 8.62
C VAL A 121 9.05 -13.68 10.00
N VAL A 122 9.03 -14.93 10.40
CA VAL A 122 8.34 -15.38 11.64
C VAL A 122 9.27 -15.70 12.79
N ASN A 123 10.57 -15.58 12.55
CA ASN A 123 11.60 -15.93 13.54
C ASN A 123 11.51 -15.10 14.81
N GLY A 124 11.32 -15.77 15.94
CA GLY A 124 11.25 -15.13 17.25
C GLY A 124 10.04 -14.24 17.47
N SER A 125 9.01 -14.36 16.64
CA SER A 125 7.74 -13.65 16.84
C SER A 125 6.92 -14.33 17.96
N ASP A 126 6.34 -13.51 18.82
CA ASP A 126 5.41 -13.98 19.87
C ASP A 126 3.97 -14.05 19.34
N LYS A 127 3.66 -13.26 18.32
CA LYS A 127 2.34 -13.21 17.68
C LYS A 127 2.46 -13.06 16.18
N VAL A 128 1.67 -13.85 15.44
CA VAL A 128 1.58 -13.79 13.98
C VAL A 128 0.14 -13.53 13.58
N ILE A 129 -0.06 -12.50 12.77
CA ILE A 129 -1.37 -12.10 12.23
C ILE A 129 -1.29 -12.20 10.71
N VAL A 130 -2.24 -12.88 10.11
CA VAL A 130 -2.35 -13.07 8.67
C VAL A 130 -3.47 -12.19 8.12
N GLY A 131 -3.14 -11.33 7.16
CA GLY A 131 -4.09 -10.53 6.42
C GLY A 131 -4.45 -11.18 5.09
N LEU A 132 -5.72 -11.46 4.90
CA LEU A 132 -6.27 -12.01 3.65
C LEU A 132 -6.62 -10.88 2.67
N THR A 133 -6.67 -11.17 1.38
CA THR A 133 -7.02 -10.20 0.32
C THR A 133 -8.43 -9.60 0.47
N ASN A 134 -9.32 -10.27 1.20
CA ASN A 134 -10.66 -9.76 1.53
C ASN A 134 -10.69 -8.82 2.75
N GLY A 135 -9.52 -8.44 3.28
CA GLY A 135 -9.37 -7.54 4.42
C GLY A 135 -9.50 -8.21 5.79
N LYS A 136 -9.84 -9.51 5.86
CA LYS A 136 -9.87 -10.24 7.15
C LYS A 136 -8.47 -10.43 7.69
N LYS A 137 -8.30 -10.18 9.00
CA LYS A 137 -7.08 -10.46 9.75
C LYS A 137 -7.35 -11.59 10.73
N LEU A 138 -6.49 -12.60 10.73
CA LEU A 138 -6.63 -13.82 11.54
C LEU A 138 -5.29 -14.14 12.21
N GLU A 139 -5.35 -14.72 13.40
CA GLU A 139 -4.14 -15.24 14.04
C GLU A 139 -3.70 -16.54 13.36
N ALA A 140 -2.42 -16.75 13.35
CA ALA A 140 -1.82 -17.98 12.83
C ALA A 140 -0.74 -18.50 13.79
N LYS A 141 -0.59 -19.81 13.83
CA LYS A 141 0.42 -20.50 14.62
C LYS A 141 1.52 -21.05 13.73
N LEU A 142 2.76 -20.91 14.18
CA LEU A 142 3.90 -21.55 13.55
C LEU A 142 3.83 -23.05 13.79
N ILE A 143 3.80 -23.83 12.69
CA ILE A 143 3.77 -25.30 12.73
C ILE A 143 5.17 -25.86 12.63
N GLY A 144 6.02 -25.26 11.80
CA GLY A 144 7.40 -25.65 11.62
C GLY A 144 8.17 -24.63 10.81
N GLN A 145 9.48 -24.64 10.97
CA GLN A 145 10.39 -23.80 10.22
C GLN A 145 11.70 -24.50 9.98
N ASP A 146 12.31 -24.20 8.87
CA ASP A 146 13.65 -24.62 8.51
C ASP A 146 14.47 -23.40 8.10
N PHE A 147 15.49 -23.09 8.91
CA PHE A 147 16.37 -21.95 8.65
C PHE A 147 17.33 -22.18 7.49
N PHE A 148 17.62 -23.43 7.18
CA PHE A 148 18.56 -23.76 6.12
C PHE A 148 17.96 -23.44 4.74
N THR A 149 16.69 -23.77 4.55
CA THR A 149 15.94 -23.45 3.33
C THR A 149 15.18 -22.13 3.40
N ASP A 150 15.21 -21.45 4.55
CA ASP A 150 14.44 -20.25 4.84
C ASP A 150 12.93 -20.44 4.62
N LEU A 151 12.39 -21.59 5.01
CA LEU A 151 10.96 -21.88 4.89
C LEU A 151 10.30 -22.01 6.26
N ALA A 152 9.06 -21.54 6.34
CA ALA A 152 8.18 -21.74 7.49
C ALA A 152 6.75 -22.07 7.05
N VAL A 153 6.07 -22.84 7.87
CA VAL A 153 4.67 -23.20 7.69
C VAL A 153 3.86 -22.67 8.88
N LEU A 154 2.82 -21.92 8.56
CA LEU A 154 1.86 -21.39 9.53
C LEU A 154 0.50 -22.08 9.34
N LYS A 155 -0.25 -22.20 10.43
CA LYS A 155 -1.65 -22.63 10.43
C LYS A 155 -2.55 -21.48 10.85
N ILE A 156 -3.50 -21.10 10.00
CA ILE A 156 -4.51 -20.08 10.33
C ILE A 156 -5.46 -20.63 11.41
N GLU A 157 -5.72 -19.83 12.42
CA GLU A 157 -6.74 -20.11 13.42
C GLU A 157 -8.10 -19.60 12.91
N GLY A 158 -8.90 -20.51 12.38
CA GLY A 158 -10.22 -20.18 11.83
C GLY A 158 -10.78 -21.28 10.96
N LYS A 159 -12.03 -21.07 10.54
CA LYS A 159 -12.75 -21.98 9.64
C LYS A 159 -12.72 -21.43 8.22
N GLY A 160 -12.34 -22.29 7.24
CA GLY A 160 -12.40 -21.98 5.81
C GLY A 160 -13.81 -21.80 5.26
N PRO A 161 -13.96 -21.72 3.96
CA PRO A 161 -12.98 -22.13 2.96
C PRO A 161 -11.83 -21.14 2.72
N TRP A 162 -10.64 -21.69 2.39
CA TRP A 162 -9.45 -20.89 2.11
C TRP A 162 -9.09 -20.96 0.62
N PRO A 163 -8.80 -19.82 -0.05
CA PRO A 163 -8.24 -19.84 -1.38
C PRO A 163 -6.85 -20.50 -1.34
N LYS A 164 -6.56 -21.38 -2.30
CA LYS A 164 -5.30 -22.15 -2.30
C LYS A 164 -4.54 -21.91 -3.59
N ALA A 165 -3.25 -21.65 -3.49
CA ALA A 165 -2.34 -21.68 -4.62
C ALA A 165 -2.03 -23.14 -4.97
N LYS A 166 -2.05 -23.46 -6.27
CA LYS A 166 -1.61 -24.77 -6.75
C LYS A 166 -0.09 -24.80 -6.81
N LEU A 167 0.52 -25.78 -6.16
CA LEU A 167 1.95 -26.01 -6.28
C LEU A 167 2.26 -26.64 -7.64
N GLY A 168 3.30 -26.14 -8.29
CA GLY A 168 3.84 -26.72 -9.51
C GLY A 168 4.79 -27.90 -9.23
N ASN A 169 5.22 -28.55 -10.30
CA ASN A 169 6.26 -29.56 -10.23
C ASN A 169 7.47 -29.06 -11.02
N SER A 170 8.52 -28.65 -10.32
CA SER A 170 9.74 -28.13 -10.93
C SER A 170 10.53 -29.14 -11.77
N ALA A 171 10.31 -30.46 -11.57
CA ALA A 171 10.91 -31.47 -12.38
C ALA A 171 10.31 -31.57 -13.81
N LYS A 172 9.23 -30.82 -14.08
CA LYS A 172 8.54 -30.80 -15.38
C LYS A 172 8.72 -29.48 -16.14
N ILE A 173 9.64 -28.61 -15.69
CA ILE A 173 9.95 -27.31 -16.30
C ILE A 173 11.17 -27.47 -17.20
#